data_3002aa6d6f110ba668876c6905e21115
#
_entry.id   3002aa6d6f110ba668876c6905e21115
#
_cell.length_a   1.000
_cell.length_b   1.000
_cell.length_c   1.000
_cell.angle_alpha   90.00
_cell.angle_beta   90.00
_cell.angle_gamma   90.00
#
_symmetry.space_group_name_H-M   'P 1'
#
loop_
_entity.id
_entity.type
_entity.pdbx_description
1 polymer ?
#
loop_
_entity_poly.entity_id
_entity_poly.type
_entity_poly.pdbx_seq_one_letter_code
_entity_poly.pdbx_strand_id
1 'polypeptide(L)'
;MSEEVKIVEKKEIPPGAIMLFGFPDVGLVGVIAASHLISELKNLEEVAYMDSKLLPPLVVLHEGLPHSPIRIFGNHGLLLAVSEIAISADTIYSIMNTLIDWGKKKGVKMMISLSGIPIQERQDIEKPKVFAAASSPEMLKMVQEKGIEILMEGYMVGPQAIMLQRCANLGLPAITLLAQCFFNYPDPEAAAEVLKELSNIIGVKVDTSKLLEKGEEIRLRARDIMKRTQQELSRMKKTQEYDIPLYVS
;
A
#
# COMPACT_ATOMS: atom_id res chain seq x y z
N MET A 1 -13.57 -8.62 -25.33
CA MET A 1 -13.23 -7.38 -24.62
C MET A 1 -11.72 -7.36 -24.50
N SER A 2 -11.02 -6.39 -25.10
CA SER A 2 -9.59 -6.24 -24.90
C SER A 2 -9.38 -5.91 -23.41
N GLU A 3 -8.61 -6.72 -22.70
CA GLU A 3 -8.23 -6.40 -21.33
C GLU A 3 -7.47 -5.08 -21.35
N GLU A 4 -8.09 -4.01 -20.85
CA GLU A 4 -7.47 -2.68 -20.78
C GLU A 4 -6.30 -2.63 -19.79
N VAL A 5 -6.27 -3.59 -18.85
CA VAL A 5 -5.23 -3.75 -17.83
C VAL A 5 -4.81 -5.21 -17.79
N LYS A 6 -3.52 -5.46 -17.90
CA LYS A 6 -2.95 -6.81 -17.75
C LYS A 6 -1.66 -6.79 -16.94
N ILE A 7 -1.33 -7.92 -16.32
CA ILE A 7 -0.04 -8.13 -15.66
C ILE A 7 0.82 -9.01 -16.55
N VAL A 8 2.00 -8.51 -16.86
CA VAL A 8 3.02 -9.21 -17.64
C VAL A 8 4.03 -9.80 -16.67
N GLU A 9 4.10 -11.13 -16.63
CA GLU A 9 5.01 -11.86 -15.76
C GLU A 9 6.39 -12.01 -16.42
N LYS A 10 7.44 -11.76 -15.64
CA LYS A 10 8.83 -11.96 -16.03
C LYS A 10 9.43 -13.23 -15.45
N LYS A 11 8.87 -13.70 -14.32
CA LYS A 11 9.35 -14.88 -13.60
C LYS A 11 8.17 -15.70 -13.09
N GLU A 12 8.39 -16.99 -12.90
CA GLU A 12 7.42 -17.86 -12.24
C GLU A 12 7.26 -17.47 -10.77
N ILE A 13 6.02 -17.47 -10.30
CA ILE A 13 5.66 -17.06 -8.94
C ILE A 13 5.03 -18.27 -8.26
N PRO A 14 5.70 -18.86 -7.26
CA PRO A 14 5.16 -19.99 -6.53
C PRO A 14 3.95 -19.56 -5.67
N PRO A 15 2.98 -20.45 -5.45
CA PRO A 15 1.83 -20.16 -4.60
C PRO A 15 2.23 -20.03 -3.11
N GLY A 16 1.34 -19.42 -2.32
CA GLY A 16 1.51 -19.30 -0.87
C GLY A 16 2.22 -18.03 -0.41
N ALA A 17 2.57 -17.11 -1.31
CA ALA A 17 3.13 -15.82 -0.94
C ALA A 17 2.12 -14.92 -0.20
N ILE A 18 2.62 -13.98 0.60
CA ILE A 18 1.86 -12.82 1.06
C ILE A 18 2.04 -11.71 0.03
N MET A 19 0.95 -11.05 -0.37
CA MET A 19 1.01 -9.93 -1.32
C MET A 19 0.81 -8.61 -0.60
N LEU A 20 1.81 -7.75 -0.68
CA LEU A 20 1.80 -6.40 -0.13
C LEU A 20 1.43 -5.38 -1.21
N PHE A 21 0.76 -4.29 -0.78
CA PHE A 21 0.43 -3.15 -1.63
C PHE A 21 1.02 -1.89 -1.03
N GLY A 22 1.92 -1.23 -1.78
CA GLY A 22 2.56 0.03 -1.43
C GLY A 22 2.26 1.09 -2.49
N PHE A 23 1.05 1.66 -2.43
CA PHE A 23 0.60 2.68 -3.38
C PHE A 23 0.67 4.08 -2.77
N PRO A 24 0.86 5.12 -3.63
CA PRO A 24 0.75 6.49 -3.17
C PRO A 24 -0.63 6.80 -2.59
N ASP A 25 -0.65 7.23 -1.33
CA ASP A 25 -1.81 7.65 -0.56
C ASP A 25 -1.38 8.77 0.40
N VAL A 26 -2.17 9.09 1.42
CA VAL A 26 -1.83 10.10 2.43
C VAL A 26 -0.47 9.82 3.05
N GLY A 27 0.29 10.87 3.29
CA GLY A 27 1.64 10.75 3.86
C GLY A 27 2.63 9.95 3.02
N LEU A 28 2.22 9.41 1.85
CA LEU A 28 2.99 8.45 1.04
C LEU A 28 3.50 7.25 1.83
N VAL A 29 2.83 6.91 2.93
CA VAL A 29 3.25 5.86 3.87
C VAL A 29 3.52 4.54 3.15
N GLY A 30 2.55 4.10 2.31
CA GLY A 30 2.65 2.82 1.59
C GLY A 30 3.82 2.77 0.61
N VAL A 31 4.01 3.81 -0.19
CA VAL A 31 5.08 3.82 -1.20
C VAL A 31 6.46 3.99 -0.56
N ILE A 32 6.58 4.75 0.52
CA ILE A 32 7.84 4.88 1.28
C ILE A 32 8.19 3.53 1.92
N ALA A 33 7.24 2.89 2.59
CA ALA A 33 7.43 1.57 3.19
C ALA A 33 7.84 0.52 2.15
N ALA A 34 7.15 0.49 1.00
CA ALA A 34 7.45 -0.43 -0.09
C ALA A 34 8.84 -0.19 -0.70
N SER A 35 9.20 1.06 -0.97
CA SER A 35 10.52 1.41 -1.48
C SER A 35 11.65 0.99 -0.52
N HIS A 36 11.40 1.16 0.78
CA HIS A 36 12.35 0.71 1.80
C HIS A 36 12.48 -0.82 1.83
N LEU A 37 11.37 -1.56 1.76
CA LEU A 37 11.41 -3.03 1.67
C LEU A 37 12.23 -3.51 0.46
N ILE A 38 12.05 -2.89 -0.71
CA ILE A 38 12.81 -3.24 -1.92
C ILE A 38 14.31 -3.01 -1.68
N SER A 39 14.68 -1.92 -1.00
CA SER A 39 16.11 -1.60 -0.74
C SER A 39 16.75 -2.50 0.31
N GLU A 40 16.01 -2.92 1.35
CA GLU A 40 16.54 -3.70 2.46
C GLU A 40 16.51 -5.22 2.18
N LEU A 41 15.48 -5.70 1.49
CA LEU A 41 15.32 -7.12 1.17
C LEU A 41 16.01 -7.44 -0.17
N LYS A 42 17.31 -7.69 -0.14
CA LYS A 42 18.18 -7.91 -1.32
C LYS A 42 17.72 -9.02 -2.28
N ASN A 43 16.80 -9.87 -1.86
CA ASN A 43 16.27 -10.98 -2.65
C ASN A 43 14.88 -10.69 -3.25
N LEU A 44 14.40 -9.45 -3.18
CA LEU A 44 13.22 -9.01 -3.91
C LEU A 44 13.64 -8.57 -5.32
N GLU A 45 13.13 -9.27 -6.33
CA GLU A 45 13.38 -8.96 -7.73
C GLU A 45 12.08 -8.58 -8.44
N GLU A 46 12.15 -7.82 -9.50
CA GLU A 46 10.99 -7.53 -10.33
C GLU A 46 10.51 -8.82 -11.03
N VAL A 47 9.35 -9.32 -10.62
CA VAL A 47 8.76 -10.58 -11.13
C VAL A 47 7.63 -10.35 -12.13
N ALA A 48 7.00 -9.18 -12.10
CA ALA A 48 5.95 -8.80 -13.02
C ALA A 48 5.78 -7.26 -13.07
N TYR A 49 5.07 -6.79 -14.08
CA TYR A 49 4.67 -5.40 -14.20
C TYR A 49 3.29 -5.26 -14.82
N MET A 50 2.67 -4.11 -14.63
CA MET A 50 1.38 -3.79 -15.24
C MET A 50 1.59 -3.11 -16.59
N ASP A 51 0.90 -3.63 -17.60
CA ASP A 51 0.77 -3.02 -18.92
C ASP A 51 -0.69 -2.60 -19.13
N SER A 52 -0.92 -1.32 -19.36
CA SER A 52 -2.27 -0.80 -19.49
C SER A 52 -2.33 0.51 -20.26
N LYS A 53 -3.35 0.62 -21.11
CA LYS A 53 -3.71 1.88 -21.79
C LYS A 53 -4.36 2.90 -20.86
N LEU A 54 -4.76 2.49 -19.65
CA LEU A 54 -5.32 3.37 -18.63
C LEU A 54 -4.23 4.11 -17.84
N LEU A 55 -2.98 3.69 -17.95
CA LEU A 55 -1.84 4.41 -17.38
C LEU A 55 -1.48 5.60 -18.26
N PRO A 56 -0.98 6.70 -17.68
CA PRO A 56 -0.48 7.81 -18.48
C PRO A 56 0.68 7.34 -19.37
N PRO A 57 0.91 7.96 -20.53
CA PRO A 57 1.96 7.57 -21.48
C PRO A 57 3.34 8.02 -20.96
N LEU A 58 3.84 7.32 -19.95
CA LEU A 58 5.13 7.55 -19.32
C LEU A 58 5.86 6.25 -18.99
N VAL A 59 7.13 6.33 -18.82
CA VAL A 59 8.00 5.29 -18.26
C VAL A 59 8.77 5.88 -17.09
N VAL A 60 9.13 5.05 -16.13
CA VAL A 60 10.04 5.41 -15.05
C VAL A 60 11.44 4.95 -15.43
N LEU A 61 12.43 5.81 -15.29
CA LEU A 61 13.82 5.46 -15.59
C LEU A 61 14.54 5.07 -14.31
N HIS A 62 15.05 3.84 -14.26
CA HIS A 62 15.98 3.38 -13.23
C HIS A 62 17.28 2.96 -13.91
N GLU A 63 18.38 3.56 -13.51
CA GLU A 63 19.71 3.33 -14.11
C GLU A 63 19.74 3.49 -15.64
N GLY A 64 18.91 4.41 -16.16
CA GLY A 64 18.77 4.68 -17.59
C GLY A 64 17.88 3.71 -18.36
N LEU A 65 17.30 2.70 -17.70
CA LEU A 65 16.39 1.71 -18.31
C LEU A 65 14.93 2.06 -18.06
N PRO A 66 14.04 1.86 -19.07
CA PRO A 66 12.62 2.14 -18.93
C PRO A 66 11.88 1.02 -18.18
N HIS A 67 11.05 1.41 -17.24
CA HIS A 67 10.19 0.52 -16.46
C HIS A 67 8.74 0.99 -16.47
N SER A 68 7.81 0.04 -16.29
CA SER A 68 6.41 0.37 -16.01
C SER A 68 6.31 1.09 -14.65
N PRO A 69 5.42 2.09 -14.53
CA PRO A 69 5.21 2.78 -13.26
C PRO A 69 4.55 1.91 -12.18
N ILE A 70 3.94 0.78 -12.53
CA ILE A 70 3.38 -0.19 -11.59
C ILE A 70 4.10 -1.52 -11.79
N ARG A 71 4.83 -1.92 -10.76
CA ARG A 71 5.67 -3.12 -10.78
C ARG A 71 5.36 -4.03 -9.60
N ILE A 72 5.66 -5.31 -9.76
CA ILE A 72 5.54 -6.30 -8.71
C ILE A 72 6.92 -6.90 -8.50
N PHE A 73 7.43 -6.71 -7.29
CA PHE A 73 8.65 -7.33 -6.82
C PHE A 73 8.30 -8.59 -6.02
N GLY A 74 9.15 -9.59 -6.02
CA GLY A 74 8.83 -10.80 -5.30
C GLY A 74 10.01 -11.74 -5.06
N ASN A 75 9.76 -12.67 -4.16
CA ASN A 75 10.56 -13.84 -3.87
C ASN A 75 9.64 -15.04 -3.51
N HIS A 76 10.20 -16.12 -2.99
CA HIS A 76 9.44 -17.34 -2.68
C HIS A 76 8.35 -17.19 -1.60
N GLY A 77 8.28 -16.09 -0.84
CA GLY A 77 7.31 -15.92 0.24
C GLY A 77 6.58 -14.59 0.24
N LEU A 78 7.03 -13.63 -0.55
CA LEU A 78 6.54 -12.25 -0.54
C LEU A 78 6.39 -11.71 -1.96
N LEU A 79 5.26 -11.07 -2.23
CA LEU A 79 5.02 -10.24 -3.40
C LEU A 79 4.77 -8.82 -2.94
N LEU A 80 5.27 -7.83 -3.65
CA LEU A 80 5.14 -6.42 -3.32
C LEU A 80 4.75 -5.64 -4.58
N ALA A 81 3.48 -5.28 -4.69
CA ALA A 81 2.98 -4.41 -5.75
C ALA A 81 3.20 -2.94 -5.35
N VAL A 82 3.90 -2.20 -6.19
CA VAL A 82 4.22 -0.78 -5.97
C VAL A 82 3.80 0.06 -7.16
N SER A 83 3.41 1.29 -6.89
CA SER A 83 3.22 2.31 -7.92
C SER A 83 4.14 3.49 -7.65
N GLU A 84 4.87 3.92 -8.68
CA GLU A 84 5.72 5.12 -8.63
C GLU A 84 4.99 6.37 -9.13
N ILE A 85 3.69 6.24 -9.42
CA ILE A 85 2.80 7.34 -9.81
C ILE A 85 1.53 7.32 -8.99
N ALA A 86 0.91 8.47 -8.81
CA ALA A 86 -0.44 8.55 -8.25
C ALA A 86 -1.42 7.81 -9.16
N ILE A 87 -2.27 6.97 -8.57
CA ILE A 87 -3.32 6.25 -9.30
C ILE A 87 -4.51 7.20 -9.51
N SER A 88 -4.95 7.33 -10.75
CA SER A 88 -6.11 8.16 -11.07
C SER A 88 -7.40 7.58 -10.47
N ALA A 89 -8.26 8.46 -9.97
CA ALA A 89 -9.59 8.09 -9.47
C ALA A 89 -10.43 7.30 -10.49
N ASP A 90 -10.26 7.60 -11.78
CA ASP A 90 -11.00 6.93 -12.87
C ASP A 90 -10.52 5.52 -13.16
N THR A 91 -9.26 5.20 -12.82
CA THR A 91 -8.62 3.91 -13.19
C THR A 91 -8.37 2.99 -12.01
N ILE A 92 -8.52 3.49 -10.79
CA ILE A 92 -8.14 2.78 -9.56
C ILE A 92 -8.85 1.42 -9.42
N TYR A 93 -10.14 1.33 -9.76
CA TYR A 93 -10.89 0.08 -9.70
C TYR A 93 -10.34 -0.97 -10.65
N SER A 94 -10.06 -0.60 -11.91
CA SER A 94 -9.52 -1.52 -12.92
C SER A 94 -8.14 -2.03 -12.51
N ILE A 95 -7.27 -1.13 -12.02
CA ILE A 95 -5.92 -1.46 -11.56
C ILE A 95 -5.96 -2.39 -10.36
N MET A 96 -6.70 -2.02 -9.31
CA MET A 96 -6.77 -2.81 -8.08
C MET A 96 -7.42 -4.16 -8.28
N ASN A 97 -8.53 -4.22 -9.03
CA ASN A 97 -9.20 -5.48 -9.33
C ASN A 97 -8.28 -6.43 -10.09
N THR A 98 -7.54 -5.93 -11.09
CA THR A 98 -6.59 -6.75 -11.85
C THR A 98 -5.49 -7.33 -10.96
N LEU A 99 -4.92 -6.52 -10.05
CA LEU A 99 -3.89 -6.98 -9.11
C LEU A 99 -4.42 -8.01 -8.12
N ILE A 100 -5.62 -7.80 -7.57
CA ILE A 100 -6.24 -8.73 -6.62
C ILE A 100 -6.58 -10.06 -7.30
N ASP A 101 -7.18 -10.02 -8.49
CA ASP A 101 -7.53 -11.22 -9.24
C ASP A 101 -6.29 -11.99 -9.67
N TRP A 102 -5.24 -11.28 -10.08
CA TRP A 102 -3.96 -11.90 -10.38
C TRP A 102 -3.33 -12.55 -9.15
N GLY A 103 -3.29 -11.85 -8.01
CA GLY A 103 -2.79 -12.41 -6.76
C GLY A 103 -3.56 -13.65 -6.32
N LYS A 104 -4.91 -13.63 -6.44
CA LYS A 104 -5.76 -14.80 -6.20
C LYS A 104 -5.40 -15.97 -7.13
N LYS A 105 -5.22 -15.70 -8.42
CA LYS A 105 -4.79 -16.69 -9.42
C LYS A 105 -3.42 -17.32 -9.09
N LYS A 106 -2.51 -16.52 -8.50
CA LYS A 106 -1.19 -16.98 -8.05
C LYS A 106 -1.23 -17.71 -6.70
N GLY A 107 -2.40 -17.86 -6.10
CA GLY A 107 -2.56 -18.56 -4.83
C GLY A 107 -1.91 -17.83 -3.66
N VAL A 108 -1.95 -16.50 -3.63
CA VAL A 108 -1.50 -15.73 -2.46
C VAL A 108 -2.36 -16.11 -1.25
N LYS A 109 -1.73 -16.30 -0.09
CA LYS A 109 -2.42 -16.71 1.13
C LYS A 109 -3.03 -15.54 1.91
N MET A 110 -2.53 -14.33 1.70
CA MET A 110 -3.00 -13.11 2.37
C MET A 110 -2.58 -11.87 1.57
N MET A 111 -3.40 -10.82 1.62
CA MET A 111 -3.11 -9.51 1.04
C MET A 111 -2.99 -8.47 2.15
N ILE A 112 -1.98 -7.61 2.09
CA ILE A 112 -1.75 -6.57 3.09
C ILE A 112 -1.53 -5.24 2.38
N SER A 113 -2.35 -4.23 2.68
CA SER A 113 -2.11 -2.86 2.22
C SER A 113 -1.38 -2.06 3.29
N LEU A 114 -0.37 -1.33 2.87
CA LEU A 114 0.38 -0.39 3.70
C LEU A 114 -0.10 1.02 3.35
N SER A 115 -0.62 1.75 4.34
CA SER A 115 -1.21 3.07 4.10
C SER A 115 -1.13 3.96 5.35
N GLY A 116 -1.67 5.17 5.23
CA GLY A 116 -1.80 6.11 6.33
C GLY A 116 -3.25 6.43 6.64
N ILE A 117 -3.48 6.93 7.86
CA ILE A 117 -4.69 7.62 8.25
C ILE A 117 -4.31 9.05 8.64
N PRO A 118 -4.85 10.08 7.95
CA PRO A 118 -4.43 11.44 8.22
C PRO A 118 -5.00 11.93 9.55
N ILE A 119 -4.18 12.62 10.32
CA ILE A 119 -4.62 13.28 11.57
C ILE A 119 -4.13 14.72 11.59
N GLN A 120 -4.94 15.61 12.17
CA GLN A 120 -4.66 17.04 12.18
C GLN A 120 -3.45 17.38 13.08
N GLU A 121 -3.36 16.74 14.24
CA GLU A 121 -2.31 16.94 15.24
C GLU A 121 -1.07 16.08 15.02
N ARG A 122 -0.83 15.60 13.79
CA ARG A 122 0.31 14.69 13.50
C ARG A 122 1.67 15.27 13.94
N GLN A 123 1.84 16.58 13.84
CA GLN A 123 3.07 17.27 14.25
C GLN A 123 3.38 17.13 15.75
N ASP A 124 2.34 16.91 16.58
CA ASP A 124 2.47 16.80 18.04
C ASP A 124 2.67 15.34 18.49
N ILE A 125 2.72 14.40 17.55
CA ILE A 125 2.88 12.98 17.81
C ILE A 125 4.28 12.54 17.43
N GLU A 126 5.09 12.22 18.44
CA GLU A 126 6.43 11.71 18.25
C GLU A 126 6.43 10.30 17.62
N LYS A 127 5.57 9.44 18.13
CA LYS A 127 5.45 8.06 17.64
C LYS A 127 4.04 7.78 17.10
N PRO A 128 3.87 7.73 15.76
CA PRO A 128 2.58 7.43 15.15
C PRO A 128 2.04 6.06 15.57
N LYS A 129 0.76 6.00 15.92
CA LYS A 129 0.06 4.73 16.12
C LYS A 129 -0.26 4.09 14.79
N VAL A 130 -0.31 2.76 14.78
CA VAL A 130 -0.77 1.97 13.63
C VAL A 130 -2.07 1.29 14.01
N PHE A 131 -3.07 1.47 13.16
CA PHE A 131 -4.35 0.77 13.23
C PHE A 131 -4.44 -0.26 12.12
N ALA A 132 -5.34 -1.22 12.31
CA ALA A 132 -5.65 -2.18 11.26
C ALA A 132 -7.15 -2.29 11.01
N ALA A 133 -7.49 -2.57 9.76
CA ALA A 133 -8.80 -3.06 9.34
C ALA A 133 -8.62 -4.39 8.60
N ALA A 134 -9.61 -5.28 8.65
CA ALA A 134 -9.48 -6.63 8.13
C ALA A 134 -10.70 -7.07 7.31
N SER A 135 -10.49 -8.04 6.41
CA SER A 135 -11.53 -8.56 5.51
C SER A 135 -12.48 -9.56 6.14
N SER A 136 -12.15 -10.09 7.33
CA SER A 136 -12.96 -11.09 8.02
C SER A 136 -12.72 -11.08 9.55
N PRO A 137 -13.65 -11.66 10.35
CA PRO A 137 -13.47 -11.80 11.79
C PRO A 137 -12.20 -12.56 12.19
N GLU A 138 -11.80 -13.57 11.41
CA GLU A 138 -10.57 -14.33 11.66
C GLU A 138 -9.34 -13.45 11.51
N MET A 139 -9.33 -12.58 10.49
CA MET A 139 -8.24 -11.63 10.28
C MET A 139 -8.22 -10.55 11.36
N LEU A 140 -9.38 -10.08 11.83
CA LEU A 140 -9.46 -9.18 12.99
C LEU A 140 -8.84 -9.81 14.24
N LYS A 141 -9.21 -11.06 14.52
CA LYS A 141 -8.66 -11.79 15.67
C LYS A 141 -7.15 -11.94 15.57
N MET A 142 -6.63 -12.30 14.40
CA MET A 142 -5.19 -12.42 14.16
C MET A 142 -4.46 -11.10 14.43
N VAL A 143 -4.99 -9.97 13.98
CA VAL A 143 -4.41 -8.64 14.19
C VAL A 143 -4.43 -8.27 15.68
N GLN A 144 -5.54 -8.54 16.41
CA GLN A 144 -5.65 -8.32 17.85
C GLN A 144 -4.65 -9.16 18.65
N GLU A 145 -4.46 -10.43 18.28
CA GLU A 145 -3.46 -11.31 18.90
C GLU A 145 -2.01 -10.80 18.70
N LYS A 146 -1.78 -9.99 17.66
CA LYS A 146 -0.52 -9.28 17.44
C LYS A 146 -0.39 -7.96 18.21
N GLY A 147 -1.42 -7.56 18.95
CA GLY A 147 -1.44 -6.33 19.74
C GLY A 147 -1.66 -5.05 18.92
N ILE A 148 -2.11 -5.15 17.68
CA ILE A 148 -2.37 -3.99 16.82
C ILE A 148 -3.79 -3.48 17.07
N GLU A 149 -3.95 -2.17 17.26
CA GLU A 149 -5.25 -1.53 17.46
C GLU A 149 -6.13 -1.68 16.21
N ILE A 150 -7.43 -1.93 16.38
CA ILE A 150 -8.39 -2.04 15.29
C ILE A 150 -9.04 -0.69 15.04
N LEU A 151 -9.12 -0.29 13.77
CA LEU A 151 -9.98 0.80 13.33
C LEU A 151 -11.42 0.29 13.31
N MET A 152 -12.16 0.56 14.40
CA MET A 152 -13.49 -0.02 14.61
C MET A 152 -14.52 0.56 13.65
N GLU A 153 -14.47 1.85 13.39
CA GLU A 153 -15.48 2.60 12.66
C GLU A 153 -14.84 3.70 11.82
N GLY A 154 -15.45 4.01 10.70
CA GLY A 154 -14.98 5.09 9.81
C GLY A 154 -15.17 4.78 8.34
N TYR A 155 -14.76 5.72 7.53
CA TYR A 155 -14.65 5.56 6.08
C TYR A 155 -13.20 5.28 5.68
N MET A 156 -13.02 4.47 4.67
CA MET A 156 -11.72 4.21 4.06
C MET A 156 -11.81 4.55 2.57
N VAL A 157 -10.87 5.33 2.06
CA VAL A 157 -10.88 5.82 0.67
C VAL A 157 -9.53 5.52 0.01
N GLY A 158 -9.55 5.04 -1.22
CA GLY A 158 -8.34 4.80 -2.01
C GLY A 158 -8.08 3.32 -2.32
N PRO A 159 -6.86 2.97 -2.74
CA PRO A 159 -6.51 1.60 -3.14
C PRO A 159 -6.76 0.56 -2.04
N GLN A 160 -6.47 0.90 -0.78
CA GLN A 160 -6.66 0.04 0.38
C GLN A 160 -8.13 -0.30 0.62
N ALA A 161 -9.05 0.65 0.37
CA ALA A 161 -10.48 0.41 0.52
C ALA A 161 -10.98 -0.61 -0.49
N ILE A 162 -10.59 -0.46 -1.76
CA ILE A 162 -10.95 -1.39 -2.83
C ILE A 162 -10.37 -2.78 -2.55
N MET A 163 -9.10 -2.85 -2.14
CA MET A 163 -8.44 -4.10 -1.78
C MET A 163 -9.20 -4.82 -0.67
N LEU A 164 -9.45 -4.13 0.44
CA LEU A 164 -10.08 -4.73 1.61
C LEU A 164 -11.50 -5.21 1.30
N GLN A 165 -12.33 -4.38 0.65
CA GLN A 165 -13.70 -4.75 0.28
C GLN A 165 -13.75 -5.90 -0.71
N ARG A 166 -12.91 -5.87 -1.76
CA ARG A 166 -12.88 -6.95 -2.74
C ARG A 166 -12.42 -8.26 -2.12
N CYS A 167 -11.39 -8.23 -1.28
CA CYS A 167 -10.93 -9.42 -0.58
C CYS A 167 -12.02 -9.99 0.35
N ALA A 168 -12.75 -9.14 1.09
CA ALA A 168 -13.89 -9.57 1.90
C ALA A 168 -14.95 -10.27 1.04
N ASN A 169 -15.32 -9.68 -0.10
CA ASN A 169 -16.31 -10.26 -1.02
C ASN A 169 -15.86 -11.58 -1.65
N LEU A 170 -14.55 -11.78 -1.82
CA LEU A 170 -13.96 -12.99 -2.41
C LEU A 170 -13.59 -14.07 -1.38
N GLY A 171 -13.77 -13.78 -0.08
CA GLY A 171 -13.32 -14.65 1.01
C GLY A 171 -11.79 -14.77 1.09
N LEU A 172 -11.05 -13.76 0.64
CA LEU A 172 -9.59 -13.74 0.70
C LEU A 172 -9.12 -13.09 2.01
N PRO A 173 -8.18 -13.71 2.74
CA PRO A 173 -7.56 -13.10 3.89
C PRO A 173 -6.87 -11.79 3.52
N ALA A 174 -7.30 -10.68 4.13
CA ALA A 174 -6.67 -9.39 3.89
C ALA A 174 -6.73 -8.47 5.11
N ILE A 175 -5.72 -7.62 5.24
CA ILE A 175 -5.65 -6.55 6.22
C ILE A 175 -5.12 -5.26 5.57
N THR A 176 -5.47 -4.14 6.17
CA THR A 176 -4.87 -2.84 5.88
C THR A 176 -4.22 -2.32 7.14
N LEU A 177 -2.95 -1.94 7.08
CA LEU A 177 -2.23 -1.25 8.15
C LEU A 177 -2.24 0.25 7.87
N LEU A 178 -2.64 1.05 8.84
CA LEU A 178 -2.91 2.48 8.73
C LEU A 178 -2.15 3.22 9.82
N ALA A 179 -1.00 3.82 9.49
CA ALA A 179 -0.30 4.67 10.45
C ALA A 179 -0.87 6.08 10.47
N GLN A 180 -0.96 6.68 11.66
CA GLN A 180 -1.22 8.11 11.80
C GLN A 180 -0.17 8.91 11.03
N CYS A 181 -0.60 9.76 10.08
CA CYS A 181 0.34 10.46 9.21
C CYS A 181 -0.11 11.87 8.86
N PHE A 182 0.81 12.63 8.27
CA PHE A 182 0.46 13.91 7.64
C PHE A 182 -0.42 13.69 6.41
N PHE A 183 -1.40 14.58 6.23
CA PHE A 183 -2.23 14.56 5.02
C PHE A 183 -1.44 15.00 3.78
N ASN A 184 -0.66 16.08 3.92
CA ASN A 184 -0.06 16.82 2.80
C ASN A 184 1.45 16.64 2.64
N TYR A 185 2.09 15.87 3.51
CA TYR A 185 3.54 15.70 3.52
C TYR A 185 3.91 14.22 3.57
N PRO A 186 5.00 13.83 2.88
CA PRO A 186 5.56 12.50 3.06
C PRO A 186 5.96 12.25 4.52
N ASP A 187 5.59 11.09 5.06
CA ASP A 187 5.78 10.75 6.48
C ASP A 187 6.62 9.47 6.65
N PRO A 188 7.96 9.57 6.61
CA PRO A 188 8.84 8.42 6.81
C PRO A 188 8.72 7.78 8.19
N GLU A 189 8.37 8.55 9.24
CA GLU A 189 8.16 8.00 10.58
C GLU A 189 6.91 7.10 10.61
N ALA A 190 5.82 7.53 9.97
CA ALA A 190 4.62 6.71 9.84
C ALA A 190 4.91 5.43 9.01
N ALA A 191 5.72 5.53 7.96
CA ALA A 191 6.15 4.37 7.18
C ALA A 191 7.00 3.41 8.02
N ALA A 192 7.87 3.92 8.89
CA ALA A 192 8.66 3.10 9.79
C ALA A 192 7.79 2.32 10.79
N GLU A 193 6.75 2.95 11.35
CA GLU A 193 5.84 2.27 12.29
C GLU A 193 5.00 1.20 11.56
N VAL A 194 4.49 1.47 10.34
CA VAL A 194 3.80 0.45 9.53
C VAL A 194 4.70 -0.75 9.26
N LEU A 195 5.99 -0.53 8.97
CA LEU A 195 6.94 -1.62 8.72
C LEU A 195 7.24 -2.45 9.98
N LYS A 196 7.24 -1.85 11.16
CA LYS A 196 7.38 -2.57 12.43
C LYS A 196 6.20 -3.52 12.65
N GLU A 197 4.97 -3.03 12.43
CA GLU A 197 3.78 -3.87 12.56
C GLU A 197 3.67 -4.93 11.45
N LEU A 198 4.07 -4.59 10.24
CA LEU A 198 4.21 -5.58 9.16
C LEU A 198 5.18 -6.70 9.57
N SER A 199 6.35 -6.34 10.10
CA SER A 199 7.36 -7.29 10.58
C SER A 199 6.81 -8.23 11.65
N ASN A 200 5.99 -7.70 12.57
CA ASN A 200 5.29 -8.47 13.61
C ASN A 200 4.31 -9.49 13.00
N ILE A 201 3.62 -9.13 11.91
CA ILE A 201 2.64 -10.00 11.25
C ILE A 201 3.33 -11.09 10.41
N ILE A 202 4.27 -10.70 9.55
CA ILE A 202 4.85 -11.62 8.55
C ILE A 202 6.11 -12.34 9.04
N GLY A 203 6.66 -11.93 10.19
CA GLY A 203 7.87 -12.53 10.78
C GLY A 203 9.18 -12.18 10.06
N VAL A 204 9.17 -11.19 9.17
CA VAL A 204 10.37 -10.70 8.47
C VAL A 204 10.87 -9.43 9.16
N LYS A 205 12.10 -9.46 9.69
CA LYS A 205 12.70 -8.28 10.31
C LYS A 205 13.13 -7.27 9.23
N VAL A 206 12.69 -6.02 9.39
CA VAL A 206 13.04 -4.88 8.55
C VAL A 206 13.70 -3.82 9.43
N ASP A 207 14.91 -3.42 9.09
CA ASP A 207 15.58 -2.32 9.78
C ASP A 207 15.02 -0.98 9.27
N THR A 208 14.36 -0.23 10.14
CA THR A 208 13.75 1.06 9.82
C THR A 208 14.60 2.27 10.20
N SER A 209 15.80 2.07 10.78
CA SER A 209 16.68 3.17 11.22
C SER A 209 17.03 4.11 10.06
N LYS A 210 17.34 3.56 8.88
CA LYS A 210 17.66 4.34 7.68
C LYS A 210 16.51 5.20 7.17
N LEU A 211 15.25 4.80 7.41
CA LEU A 211 14.10 5.66 7.08
C LEU A 211 14.09 6.92 7.92
N LEU A 212 14.39 6.78 9.21
CA LEU A 212 14.41 7.90 10.14
C LEU A 212 15.62 8.82 9.88
N GLU A 213 16.79 8.24 9.65
CA GLU A 213 18.03 8.99 9.34
C GLU A 213 17.91 9.81 8.05
N LYS A 214 17.23 9.26 7.03
CA LYS A 214 17.07 9.89 5.70
C LYS A 214 15.72 10.59 5.52
N GLY A 215 14.97 10.82 6.57
CA GLY A 215 13.61 11.35 6.51
C GLY A 215 13.49 12.61 5.64
N GLU A 216 14.39 13.60 5.82
CA GLU A 216 14.36 14.83 5.02
C GLU A 216 14.70 14.59 3.53
N GLU A 217 15.64 13.72 3.23
CA GLU A 217 15.96 13.36 1.84
C GLU A 217 14.77 12.68 1.16
N ILE A 218 14.09 11.78 1.88
CA ILE A 218 12.87 11.11 1.40
C ILE A 218 11.77 12.12 1.14
N ARG A 219 11.53 13.08 2.05
CA ARG A 219 10.53 14.14 1.89
C ARG A 219 10.81 14.98 0.64
N LEU A 220 12.04 15.38 0.42
CA LEU A 220 12.44 16.16 -0.75
C LEU A 220 12.20 15.37 -2.06
N ARG A 221 12.63 14.13 -2.13
CA ARG A 221 12.46 13.26 -3.31
C ARG A 221 10.99 12.94 -3.60
N ALA A 222 10.17 12.79 -2.57
CA ALA A 222 8.76 12.42 -2.68
C ALA A 222 7.81 13.61 -2.93
N ARG A 223 8.33 14.84 -2.98
CA ARG A 223 7.53 16.07 -3.08
C ARG A 223 6.60 16.09 -4.30
N ASP A 224 7.11 15.72 -5.47
CA ASP A 224 6.35 15.79 -6.71
C ASP A 224 5.26 14.71 -6.78
N ILE A 225 5.59 13.49 -6.34
CA ILE A 225 4.59 12.42 -6.27
C ILE A 225 3.52 12.78 -5.24
N MET A 226 3.87 13.38 -4.10
CA MET A 226 2.90 13.82 -3.09
C MET A 226 1.92 14.84 -3.67
N LYS A 227 2.41 15.85 -4.40
CA LYS A 227 1.57 16.85 -5.04
C LYS A 227 0.55 16.26 -6.02
N ARG A 228 0.97 15.31 -6.84
CA ARG A 228 0.08 14.59 -7.77
C ARG A 228 -0.90 13.69 -7.03
N THR A 229 -0.44 13.01 -6.00
CA THR A 229 -1.28 12.16 -5.15
C THR A 229 -2.39 12.97 -4.49
N GLN A 230 -2.11 14.14 -3.95
CA GLN A 230 -3.12 15.03 -3.36
C GLN A 230 -4.24 15.40 -4.34
N GLN A 231 -3.90 15.64 -5.61
CA GLN A 231 -4.92 15.93 -6.63
C GLN A 231 -5.88 14.75 -6.82
N GLU A 232 -5.36 13.53 -6.89
CA GLU A 232 -6.19 12.34 -7.05
C GLU A 232 -6.97 11.99 -5.75
N LEU A 233 -6.37 12.18 -4.58
CA LEU A 233 -7.06 12.02 -3.29
C LEU A 233 -8.25 12.98 -3.15
N SER A 234 -8.10 14.22 -3.60
CA SER A 234 -9.19 15.18 -3.62
C SER A 234 -10.34 14.75 -4.55
N ARG A 235 -10.03 14.18 -5.71
CA ARG A 235 -11.03 13.60 -6.62
C ARG A 235 -11.75 12.41 -6.00
N MET A 236 -11.05 11.58 -5.23
CA MET A 236 -11.62 10.43 -4.50
C MET A 236 -12.38 10.82 -3.24
N LYS A 237 -12.45 12.12 -2.90
CA LYS A 237 -13.05 12.61 -1.64
C LYS A 237 -12.41 11.99 -0.39
N LYS A 238 -11.08 11.88 -0.36
CA LYS A 238 -10.33 11.28 0.76
C LYS A 238 -10.63 11.94 2.11
N THR A 239 -11.04 13.19 2.14
CA THR A 239 -11.46 13.91 3.35
C THR A 239 -12.66 13.28 4.06
N GLN A 240 -13.43 12.41 3.39
CA GLN A 240 -14.51 11.67 4.04
C GLN A 240 -14.01 10.71 5.14
N GLU A 241 -12.73 10.39 5.18
CA GLU A 241 -12.15 9.56 6.26
C GLU A 241 -12.17 10.26 7.63
N TYR A 242 -12.39 11.57 7.68
CA TYR A 242 -12.64 12.30 8.93
C TYR A 242 -14.09 12.20 9.43
N ASP A 243 -15.01 11.76 8.58
CA ASP A 243 -16.42 11.65 8.92
C ASP A 243 -16.69 10.33 9.66
N ILE A 244 -17.59 10.36 10.63
CA ILE A 244 -18.12 9.15 11.30
C ILE A 244 -19.46 8.81 10.66
N PRO A 245 -19.72 7.53 10.31
CA PRO A 245 -21.03 7.12 9.81
C PRO A 245 -22.18 7.52 10.75
N LEU A 246 -23.27 8.10 10.22
CA LEU A 246 -24.37 8.66 11.02
C LEU A 246 -25.17 7.61 11.84
N TYR A 247 -25.07 6.33 11.49
CA TYR A 247 -25.76 5.24 12.18
C TYR A 247 -24.90 4.54 13.24
N VAL A 248 -23.73 5.10 13.49
CA VAL A 248 -22.85 4.65 14.58
C VAL A 248 -23.24 5.42 15.84
N SER A 249 -23.80 4.74 16.81
CA SER A 249 -24.18 5.26 18.13
C SER A 249 -23.41 4.54 19.24
#